data_182aa3ec4c3a78ac8c3c600ef30aedc6
#
_entry.id   182aa3ec4c3a78ac8c3c600ef30aedc6
#
_cell.length_a   1.000
_cell.length_b   1.000
_cell.length_c   1.000
_cell.angle_alpha   90.00
_cell.angle_beta   90.00
_cell.angle_gamma   90.00
#
_symmetry.space_group_name_H-M   'P 1'
#
loop_
_entity.id
_entity.type
_entity.pdbx_description
1 polymer ?
#
loop_
_entity_poly.entity_id
_entity_poly.type
_entity_poly.pdbx_seq_one_letter_code
_entity_poly.pdbx_strand_id
1 'polypeptide(L)'
;MSPILYYGVPSGCSFGAIVALEWSGQPYRLARVNMPDDMQTDAFAAINPVRETPALATARGDVLAESIAILNHIGALPGTLEAGLSFAQGTREFDQLNRMLAFLNTTFFNSFASLWWLLEHESDDDTRRALTEYGRARVVRAHQELERMLGDKPWLLGQRRTLADAYFIGIARWTKYHSVVDRRDYPNLQRLFDQLEADPAVSFAHAIEQQRPTTSAGRFEGEIGIAESLAARRAA
;
A
#
# COMPACT_ATOMS: atom_id res chain seq x y z
N MET A 1 12.29 -17.53 9.83
CA MET A 1 12.15 -17.25 8.37
C MET A 1 11.94 -15.76 8.20
N SER A 2 12.50 -15.13 7.16
CA SER A 2 12.18 -13.73 6.85
C SER A 2 10.71 -13.62 6.41
N PRO A 3 9.99 -12.54 6.77
CA PRO A 3 8.64 -12.30 6.31
C PRO A 3 8.55 -12.28 4.78
N ILE A 4 7.44 -12.75 4.23
CA ILE A 4 7.18 -12.77 2.78
C ILE A 4 5.94 -11.94 2.49
N LEU A 5 6.09 -10.83 1.77
CA LEU A 5 4.96 -10.04 1.30
C LEU A 5 4.52 -10.54 -0.08
N TYR A 6 3.28 -11.00 -0.18
CA TYR A 6 2.60 -11.30 -1.43
C TYR A 6 1.99 -10.01 -1.97
N TYR A 7 2.59 -9.50 -3.04
CA TYR A 7 2.23 -8.20 -3.61
C TYR A 7 1.53 -8.33 -4.97
N GLY A 8 0.39 -7.66 -5.12
CA GLY A 8 -0.41 -7.69 -6.35
C GLY A 8 0.09 -6.72 -7.41
N VAL A 9 0.10 -7.17 -8.65
CA VAL A 9 0.37 -6.35 -9.85
C VAL A 9 -0.65 -6.65 -10.93
N PRO A 10 -0.97 -5.63 -11.79
CA PRO A 10 -0.50 -4.24 -11.73
C PRO A 10 -1.22 -3.42 -10.66
N SER A 11 -0.58 -2.35 -10.23
CA SER A 11 -1.20 -1.26 -9.43
C SER A 11 -1.82 -1.64 -8.09
N GLY A 12 -1.42 -2.78 -7.51
CA GLY A 12 -1.92 -3.24 -6.22
C GLY A 12 -1.66 -2.24 -5.09
N CYS A 13 -2.56 -2.23 -4.08
CA CYS A 13 -2.39 -1.44 -2.86
C CYS A 13 -1.22 -1.92 -1.99
N SER A 14 -0.67 -3.10 -2.28
CA SER A 14 0.55 -3.65 -1.69
C SER A 14 1.81 -2.79 -1.86
N PHE A 15 1.82 -1.85 -2.81
CA PHE A 15 2.94 -0.95 -3.05
C PHE A 15 3.40 -0.23 -1.76
N GLY A 16 2.46 0.30 -0.99
CA GLY A 16 2.77 0.95 0.28
C GLY A 16 3.42 0.02 1.32
N ALA A 17 3.07 -1.27 1.31
CA ALA A 17 3.70 -2.26 2.18
C ALA A 17 5.14 -2.57 1.75
N ILE A 18 5.46 -2.56 0.44
CA ILE A 18 6.85 -2.68 -0.04
C ILE A 18 7.67 -1.49 0.46
N VAL A 19 7.16 -0.27 0.30
CA VAL A 19 7.82 0.95 0.79
C VAL A 19 8.04 0.90 2.31
N ALA A 20 7.04 0.45 3.07
CA ALA A 20 7.13 0.31 4.52
C ALA A 20 8.20 -0.71 4.95
N LEU A 21 8.32 -1.84 4.25
CA LEU A 21 9.35 -2.85 4.50
C LEU A 21 10.74 -2.32 4.19
N GLU A 22 10.94 -1.61 3.08
CA GLU A 22 12.20 -0.94 2.76
C GLU A 22 12.59 0.06 3.87
N TRP A 23 11.65 0.91 4.31
CA TRP A 23 11.90 1.87 5.38
C TRP A 23 12.19 1.23 6.74
N SER A 24 11.62 0.03 6.99
CA SER A 24 11.81 -0.67 8.27
C SER A 24 13.25 -1.15 8.49
N GLY A 25 14.01 -1.34 7.40
CA GLY A 25 15.36 -1.90 7.45
C GLY A 25 15.41 -3.35 7.95
N GLN A 26 14.27 -4.04 8.05
CA GLN A 26 14.21 -5.44 8.46
C GLN A 26 14.34 -6.38 7.25
N PRO A 27 14.90 -7.59 7.43
CA PRO A 27 14.95 -8.58 6.35
C PRO A 27 13.54 -8.96 5.89
N TYR A 28 13.34 -9.07 4.57
CA TYR A 28 12.08 -9.51 4.00
C TYR A 28 12.26 -10.06 2.58
N ARG A 29 11.28 -10.85 2.15
CA ARG A 29 11.16 -11.34 0.78
C ARG A 29 9.86 -10.88 0.14
N LEU A 30 9.81 -10.92 -1.18
CA LEU A 30 8.61 -10.59 -1.95
C LEU A 30 8.15 -11.82 -2.73
N ALA A 31 6.84 -11.98 -2.86
CA ALA A 31 6.23 -12.95 -3.76
C ALA A 31 5.23 -12.23 -4.65
N ARG A 32 5.49 -12.27 -5.95
CA ARG A 32 4.64 -11.62 -6.96
C ARG A 32 3.34 -12.36 -7.14
N VAL A 33 2.23 -11.62 -7.21
CA VAL A 33 0.88 -12.10 -7.50
C VAL A 33 0.36 -11.33 -8.71
N ASN A 34 0.22 -11.99 -9.85
CA ASN A 34 -0.33 -11.38 -11.06
C ASN A 34 -1.86 -11.39 -10.97
N MET A 35 -2.44 -10.21 -10.84
CA MET A 35 -3.90 -10.07 -10.69
C MET A 35 -4.59 -10.02 -12.06
N PRO A 36 -5.77 -10.63 -12.21
CA PRO A 36 -6.49 -11.43 -11.19
C PRO A 36 -6.08 -12.92 -11.16
N ASP A 37 -5.28 -13.40 -12.13
CA ASP A 37 -5.10 -14.83 -12.43
C ASP A 37 -4.53 -15.63 -11.25
N ASP A 38 -3.41 -15.18 -10.67
CA ASP A 38 -2.78 -15.90 -9.55
C ASP A 38 -3.70 -15.94 -8.32
N MET A 39 -4.54 -14.91 -8.10
CA MET A 39 -5.46 -14.80 -6.98
C MET A 39 -6.53 -15.92 -7.01
N GLN A 40 -6.90 -16.40 -8.20
CA GLN A 40 -7.91 -17.44 -8.37
C GLN A 40 -7.35 -18.86 -8.15
N THR A 41 -6.03 -19.01 -7.99
CA THR A 41 -5.39 -20.32 -7.81
C THR A 41 -5.61 -20.87 -6.39
N ASP A 42 -5.62 -22.21 -6.26
CA ASP A 42 -5.66 -22.88 -4.96
C ASP A 42 -4.38 -22.62 -4.16
N ALA A 43 -3.27 -22.42 -4.84
CA ALA A 43 -1.99 -22.07 -4.21
C ALA A 43 -2.11 -20.72 -3.47
N PHE A 44 -2.70 -19.70 -4.09
CA PHE A 44 -2.89 -18.42 -3.42
C PHE A 44 -4.00 -18.47 -2.37
N ALA A 45 -5.08 -19.24 -2.59
CA ALA A 45 -6.12 -19.46 -1.59
C ALA A 45 -5.60 -20.10 -0.30
N ALA A 46 -4.56 -20.97 -0.41
CA ALA A 46 -3.88 -21.56 0.76
C ALA A 46 -3.03 -20.53 1.54
N ILE A 47 -2.73 -19.37 0.94
CA ILE A 47 -2.06 -18.24 1.58
C ILE A 47 -3.11 -17.30 2.18
N ASN A 48 -4.00 -16.80 1.35
CA ASN A 48 -5.10 -15.91 1.75
C ASN A 48 -6.44 -16.43 1.23
N PRO A 49 -7.29 -17.02 2.09
CA PRO A 49 -8.59 -17.55 1.67
C PRO A 49 -9.53 -16.50 1.07
N VAL A 50 -9.34 -15.20 1.40
CA VAL A 50 -10.12 -14.09 0.82
C VAL A 50 -9.71 -13.80 -0.62
N ARG A 51 -8.54 -14.35 -1.07
CA ARG A 51 -8.00 -14.17 -2.43
C ARG A 51 -7.74 -12.72 -2.81
N GLU A 52 -7.30 -11.91 -1.84
CA GLU A 52 -6.97 -10.50 -2.01
C GLU A 52 -5.48 -10.24 -1.72
N THR A 53 -4.92 -9.19 -2.32
CA THR A 53 -3.59 -8.69 -2.03
C THR A 53 -3.64 -7.31 -1.39
N PRO A 54 -2.67 -6.98 -0.49
CA PRO A 54 -1.53 -7.78 -0.03
C PRO A 54 -1.88 -8.85 1.00
N ALA A 55 -0.99 -9.84 1.09
CA ALA A 55 -0.90 -10.74 2.24
C ALA A 55 0.55 -10.79 2.74
N LEU A 56 0.78 -10.95 4.04
CA LEU A 56 2.11 -11.05 4.64
C LEU A 56 2.23 -12.33 5.44
N ALA A 57 3.08 -13.26 5.02
CA ALA A 57 3.54 -14.34 5.89
C ALA A 57 4.58 -13.79 6.86
N THR A 58 4.28 -13.82 8.15
CA THR A 58 5.17 -13.32 9.21
C THR A 58 6.36 -14.27 9.45
N ALA A 59 7.37 -13.80 10.18
CA ALA A 59 8.51 -14.64 10.57
C ALA A 59 8.09 -15.89 11.39
N ARG A 60 6.91 -15.85 12.05
CA ARG A 60 6.34 -16.95 12.82
C ARG A 60 5.51 -17.93 11.99
N GLY A 61 5.31 -17.65 10.69
CA GLY A 61 4.51 -18.48 9.79
C GLY A 61 3.02 -18.12 9.71
N ASP A 62 2.52 -17.20 10.57
CA ASP A 62 1.16 -16.67 10.45
C ASP A 62 1.00 -15.85 9.17
N VAL A 63 -0.19 -15.83 8.57
CA VAL A 63 -0.50 -14.93 7.46
C VAL A 63 -1.44 -13.82 7.91
N LEU A 64 -1.06 -12.60 7.61
CA LEU A 64 -1.87 -11.40 7.78
C LEU A 64 -2.36 -10.95 6.41
N ALA A 65 -3.65 -10.70 6.29
CA ALA A 65 -4.24 -9.92 5.19
C ALA A 65 -4.52 -8.49 5.67
N GLU A 66 -5.05 -7.65 4.78
CA GLU A 66 -5.40 -6.25 4.99
C GLU A 66 -4.17 -5.32 5.14
N SER A 67 -4.11 -4.31 4.27
CA SER A 67 -2.99 -3.35 4.24
C SER A 67 -2.72 -2.72 5.61
N ILE A 68 -3.76 -2.36 6.35
CA ILE A 68 -3.62 -1.72 7.67
C ILE A 68 -3.05 -2.67 8.72
N ALA A 69 -3.51 -3.93 8.73
CA ALA A 69 -2.98 -4.94 9.64
C ALA A 69 -1.50 -5.23 9.34
N ILE A 70 -1.14 -5.32 8.07
CA ILE A 70 0.25 -5.51 7.61
C ILE A 70 1.13 -4.32 8.03
N LEU A 71 0.67 -3.08 7.80
CA LEU A 71 1.42 -1.88 8.20
C LEU A 71 1.59 -1.78 9.72
N ASN A 72 0.57 -2.10 10.51
CA ASN A 72 0.67 -2.15 11.96
C ASN A 72 1.66 -3.24 12.42
N HIS A 73 1.68 -4.40 11.77
CA HIS A 73 2.66 -5.44 12.05
C HIS A 73 4.08 -4.96 11.74
N ILE A 74 4.31 -4.33 10.57
CA ILE A 74 5.61 -3.74 10.22
C ILE A 74 6.00 -2.67 11.25
N GLY A 75 5.04 -1.84 11.69
CA GLY A 75 5.24 -0.82 12.71
C GLY A 75 5.68 -1.35 14.08
N ALA A 76 5.39 -2.61 14.37
CA ALA A 76 5.78 -3.28 15.60
C ALA A 76 7.12 -4.06 15.50
N LEU A 77 7.74 -4.10 14.30
CA LEU A 77 9.04 -4.75 14.12
C LEU A 77 10.15 -4.00 14.87
N PRO A 78 11.20 -4.71 15.35
CA PRO A 78 12.33 -4.06 16.01
C PRO A 78 12.93 -2.94 15.16
N GLY A 79 13.28 -1.83 15.78
CA GLY A 79 13.88 -0.68 15.10
C GLY A 79 12.88 0.25 14.39
N THR A 80 11.66 -0.18 14.11
CA THR A 80 10.66 0.65 13.40
C THR A 80 10.19 1.84 14.26
N LEU A 81 10.06 1.64 15.57
CA LEU A 81 9.72 2.71 16.52
C LEU A 81 10.86 3.72 16.64
N GLU A 82 12.11 3.25 16.77
CA GLU A 82 13.30 4.08 16.84
C GLU A 82 13.51 4.86 15.54
N ALA A 83 13.21 4.26 14.40
CA ALA A 83 13.21 4.94 13.10
C ALA A 83 12.08 5.96 12.95
N GLY A 84 11.13 5.98 13.89
CA GLY A 84 10.01 6.91 13.91
C GLY A 84 8.93 6.66 12.87
N LEU A 85 8.89 5.47 12.29
CA LEU A 85 7.89 5.07 11.28
C LEU A 85 6.53 4.75 11.93
N SER A 86 6.54 4.38 13.21
CA SER A 86 5.37 4.08 14.02
C SER A 86 5.57 4.62 15.44
N PHE A 87 4.61 4.36 16.32
CA PHE A 87 4.59 4.81 17.70
C PHE A 87 4.16 3.67 18.62
N ALA A 88 4.51 3.76 19.90
CA ALA A 88 4.10 2.76 20.89
C ALA A 88 2.57 2.77 21.08
N GLN A 89 1.98 1.60 21.14
CA GLN A 89 0.54 1.44 21.41
C GLN A 89 0.17 2.12 22.75
N GLY A 90 -1.00 2.80 22.78
CA GLY A 90 -1.47 3.54 23.94
C GLY A 90 -0.94 4.97 24.03
N THR A 91 -0.13 5.42 23.06
CA THR A 91 0.28 6.81 22.95
C THR A 91 -0.68 7.60 22.03
N ARG A 92 -0.76 8.92 22.26
CA ARG A 92 -1.55 9.82 21.40
C ARG A 92 -1.08 9.77 19.95
N GLU A 93 0.21 9.65 19.71
CA GLU A 93 0.83 9.58 18.41
C GLU A 93 0.43 8.30 17.67
N PHE A 94 0.33 7.16 18.38
CA PHE A 94 -0.18 5.90 17.83
C PHE A 94 -1.66 6.04 17.42
N ASP A 95 -2.49 6.69 18.24
CA ASP A 95 -3.89 6.95 17.92
C ASP A 95 -4.02 7.83 16.65
N GLN A 96 -3.15 8.85 16.52
CA GLN A 96 -3.10 9.71 15.32
C GLN A 96 -2.69 8.91 14.07
N LEU A 97 -1.70 8.03 14.19
CA LEU A 97 -1.28 7.14 13.10
C LEU A 97 -2.43 6.23 12.67
N ASN A 98 -3.07 5.54 13.61
CA ASN A 98 -4.19 4.64 13.30
C ASN A 98 -5.38 5.40 12.69
N ARG A 99 -5.70 6.59 13.20
CA ARG A 99 -6.73 7.45 12.61
C ARG A 99 -6.41 7.81 11.16
N MET A 100 -5.14 8.17 10.87
CA MET A 100 -4.73 8.49 9.49
C MET A 100 -4.77 7.25 8.59
N LEU A 101 -4.25 6.12 9.05
CA LEU A 101 -4.32 4.85 8.32
C LEU A 101 -5.77 4.45 8.02
N ALA A 102 -6.66 4.55 9.02
CA ALA A 102 -8.08 4.29 8.84
C ALA A 102 -8.70 5.25 7.80
N PHE A 103 -8.43 6.56 7.88
CA PHE A 103 -8.89 7.53 6.88
C PHE A 103 -8.39 7.18 5.47
N LEU A 104 -7.10 6.87 5.35
CA LEU A 104 -6.51 6.50 4.05
C LEU A 104 -7.17 5.25 3.48
N ASN A 105 -7.54 4.26 4.31
CA ASN A 105 -8.20 3.04 3.85
C ASN A 105 -9.69 3.24 3.55
N THR A 106 -10.44 3.75 4.52
CA THR A 106 -11.92 3.77 4.43
C THR A 106 -12.44 4.94 3.60
N THR A 107 -11.68 6.03 3.48
CA THR A 107 -12.09 7.25 2.78
C THR A 107 -11.28 7.44 1.50
N PHE A 108 -9.96 7.56 1.57
CA PHE A 108 -9.12 7.88 0.41
C PHE A 108 -9.05 6.70 -0.57
N PHE A 109 -8.65 5.52 -0.11
CA PHE A 109 -8.64 4.28 -0.91
C PHE A 109 -10.03 3.97 -1.48
N ASN A 110 -11.02 3.89 -0.61
CA ASN A 110 -12.38 3.50 -1.00
C ASN A 110 -13.08 4.53 -1.91
N SER A 111 -12.54 5.75 -2.04
CA SER A 111 -13.05 6.73 -3.00
C SER A 111 -12.88 6.29 -4.45
N PHE A 112 -11.90 5.44 -4.73
CA PHE A 112 -11.62 4.91 -6.07
C PHE A 112 -12.44 3.64 -6.42
N ALA A 113 -13.18 3.05 -5.49
CA ALA A 113 -13.80 1.75 -5.66
C ALA A 113 -14.70 1.63 -6.90
N SER A 114 -15.58 2.63 -7.16
CA SER A 114 -16.44 2.62 -8.34
C SER A 114 -15.68 2.78 -9.66
N LEU A 115 -14.54 3.46 -9.61
CA LEU A 115 -13.68 3.68 -10.78
C LEU A 115 -12.89 2.42 -11.14
N TRP A 116 -12.40 1.69 -10.13
CA TRP A 116 -11.79 0.37 -10.33
C TRP A 116 -12.82 -0.62 -10.85
N TRP A 117 -14.03 -0.65 -10.26
CA TRP A 117 -15.10 -1.52 -10.74
C TRP A 117 -15.38 -1.32 -12.24
N LEU A 118 -15.38 -0.07 -12.72
CA LEU A 118 -15.59 0.26 -14.14
C LEU A 118 -14.45 -0.19 -15.06
N LEU A 119 -13.24 -0.38 -14.55
CA LEU A 119 -12.12 -0.93 -15.32
C LEU A 119 -12.15 -2.46 -15.38
N GLU A 120 -12.77 -3.10 -14.39
CA GLU A 120 -12.80 -4.55 -14.22
C GLU A 120 -14.07 -5.19 -14.78
N HIS A 121 -15.12 -4.38 -15.06
CA HIS A 121 -16.43 -4.88 -15.48
C HIS A 121 -16.97 -4.13 -16.69
N GLU A 122 -17.65 -4.87 -17.56
CA GLU A 122 -18.45 -4.27 -18.61
C GLU A 122 -19.71 -3.62 -18.02
N SER A 123 -20.11 -2.48 -18.58
CA SER A 123 -21.27 -1.72 -18.15
C SER A 123 -21.86 -0.91 -19.30
N ASP A 124 -23.16 -0.66 -19.28
CA ASP A 124 -23.81 0.27 -20.21
C ASP A 124 -23.38 1.73 -19.94
N ASP A 125 -23.68 2.61 -20.91
CA ASP A 125 -23.23 4.00 -20.89
C ASP A 125 -23.83 4.80 -19.72
N ASP A 126 -25.06 4.50 -19.30
CA ASP A 126 -25.72 5.21 -18.20
C ASP A 126 -25.10 4.80 -16.86
N THR A 127 -24.89 3.51 -16.64
CA THR A 127 -24.16 2.98 -15.47
C THR A 127 -22.75 3.52 -15.42
N ARG A 128 -22.02 3.50 -16.55
CA ARG A 128 -20.65 4.04 -16.63
C ARG A 128 -20.62 5.51 -16.25
N ARG A 129 -21.49 6.33 -16.80
CA ARG A 129 -21.58 7.75 -16.48
C ARG A 129 -21.86 7.98 -14.99
N ALA A 130 -22.90 7.32 -14.46
CA ALA A 130 -23.30 7.48 -13.06
C ALA A 130 -22.18 7.10 -12.08
N LEU A 131 -21.50 5.95 -12.29
CA LEU A 131 -20.40 5.49 -11.44
C LEU A 131 -19.15 6.35 -11.59
N THR A 132 -18.88 6.90 -12.78
CA THR A 132 -17.77 7.84 -12.99
C THR A 132 -18.03 9.15 -12.23
N GLU A 133 -19.22 9.74 -12.34
CA GLU A 133 -19.58 10.97 -11.63
C GLU A 133 -19.54 10.75 -10.10
N TYR A 134 -20.10 9.65 -9.63
CA TYR A 134 -20.07 9.28 -8.21
C TYR A 134 -18.64 9.11 -7.69
N GLY A 135 -17.81 8.32 -8.41
CA GLY A 135 -16.41 8.10 -8.05
C GLY A 135 -15.60 9.39 -8.06
N ARG A 136 -15.77 10.23 -9.11
CA ARG A 136 -15.12 11.54 -9.18
C ARG A 136 -15.44 12.41 -7.96
N ALA A 137 -16.71 12.51 -7.61
CA ALA A 137 -17.13 13.32 -6.46
C ALA A 137 -16.49 12.84 -5.15
N ARG A 138 -16.38 11.53 -4.96
CA ARG A 138 -15.73 10.93 -3.80
C ARG A 138 -14.23 11.16 -3.78
N VAL A 139 -13.55 10.99 -4.91
CA VAL A 139 -12.09 11.21 -5.02
C VAL A 139 -11.77 12.69 -4.77
N VAL A 140 -12.53 13.62 -5.38
CA VAL A 140 -12.37 15.07 -5.14
C VAL A 140 -12.50 15.38 -3.65
N ARG A 141 -13.58 14.90 -3.00
CA ARG A 141 -13.79 15.13 -1.57
C ARG A 141 -12.65 14.56 -0.72
N ALA A 142 -12.24 13.31 -0.98
CA ALA A 142 -11.15 12.68 -0.23
C ALA A 142 -9.83 13.45 -0.36
N HIS A 143 -9.52 13.96 -1.56
CA HIS A 143 -8.34 14.82 -1.79
C HIS A 143 -8.44 16.14 -1.05
N GLN A 144 -9.59 16.82 -1.10
CA GLN A 144 -9.81 18.08 -0.37
C GLN A 144 -9.63 17.93 1.15
N GLU A 145 -10.16 16.83 1.70
CA GLU A 145 -10.03 16.54 3.13
C GLU A 145 -8.58 16.23 3.51
N LEU A 146 -7.89 15.42 2.71
CA LEU A 146 -6.49 15.06 2.98
C LEU A 146 -5.55 16.27 2.79
N GLU A 147 -5.79 17.10 1.76
CA GLU A 147 -5.07 18.37 1.54
C GLU A 147 -5.15 19.26 2.76
N ARG A 148 -6.37 19.45 3.31
CA ARG A 148 -6.59 20.23 4.51
C ARG A 148 -5.93 19.62 5.76
N MET A 149 -5.97 18.29 5.91
CA MET A 149 -5.32 17.60 7.03
C MET A 149 -3.80 17.66 6.96
N LEU A 150 -3.23 17.60 5.75
CA LEU A 150 -1.79 17.73 5.54
C LEU A 150 -1.34 19.18 5.81
N GLY A 151 -1.98 20.17 5.20
CA GLY A 151 -1.57 21.57 5.29
C GLY A 151 -0.11 21.74 4.86
N ASP A 152 0.62 22.57 5.59
CA ASP A 152 2.03 22.88 5.33
C ASP A 152 3.03 21.88 5.91
N LYS A 153 2.55 20.84 6.60
CA LYS A 153 3.42 19.81 7.19
C LYS A 153 4.19 19.05 6.10
N PRO A 154 5.46 18.70 6.35
CA PRO A 154 6.27 17.94 5.39
C PRO A 154 5.77 16.50 5.19
N TRP A 155 5.09 15.90 6.19
CA TRP A 155 4.55 14.55 6.19
C TRP A 155 3.14 14.52 6.79
N LEU A 156 2.37 13.47 6.53
CA LEU A 156 0.96 13.37 6.95
C LEU A 156 0.76 13.60 8.46
N LEU A 157 1.71 13.16 9.29
CA LEU A 157 1.61 13.27 10.75
C LEU A 157 2.57 14.28 11.38
N GLY A 158 3.27 15.09 10.61
CA GLY A 158 4.12 16.15 11.14
C GLY A 158 5.50 16.23 10.50
N GLN A 159 6.59 16.17 11.32
CA GLN A 159 7.94 16.51 10.88
C GLN A 159 8.74 15.32 10.31
N ARG A 160 8.23 14.10 10.42
CA ARG A 160 8.91 12.90 9.92
C ARG A 160 7.93 11.97 9.22
N ARG A 161 8.45 11.18 8.27
CA ARG A 161 7.68 10.15 7.57
C ARG A 161 7.23 9.06 8.53
N THR A 162 6.08 8.47 8.24
CA THR A 162 5.49 7.37 9.00
C THR A 162 4.92 6.33 8.04
N LEU A 163 4.39 5.23 8.57
CA LEU A 163 3.69 4.21 7.77
C LEU A 163 2.45 4.76 7.04
N ALA A 164 1.88 5.87 7.51
CA ALA A 164 0.79 6.53 6.80
C ALA A 164 1.25 7.12 5.44
N ASP A 165 2.47 7.64 5.38
CA ASP A 165 3.05 8.18 4.15
C ASP A 165 3.39 7.05 3.15
N ALA A 166 3.85 5.89 3.66
CA ALA A 166 4.04 4.69 2.83
C ALA A 166 2.71 4.19 2.25
N TYR A 167 1.63 4.19 3.03
CA TYR A 167 0.33 3.78 2.52
C TYR A 167 -0.24 4.80 1.53
N PHE A 168 -0.09 6.09 1.83
CA PHE A 168 -0.54 7.17 0.94
C PHE A 168 0.04 7.04 -0.47
N ILE A 169 1.35 6.88 -0.63
CA ILE A 169 1.97 6.82 -1.95
C ILE A 169 1.46 5.61 -2.77
N GLY A 170 1.18 4.48 -2.12
CA GLY A 170 0.62 3.31 -2.77
C GLY A 170 -0.74 3.57 -3.43
N ILE A 171 -1.56 4.44 -2.84
CA ILE A 171 -2.89 4.79 -3.32
C ILE A 171 -2.87 6.05 -4.20
N ALA A 172 -2.12 7.07 -3.82
CA ALA A 172 -2.11 8.37 -4.50
C ALA A 172 -1.71 8.28 -5.98
N ARG A 173 -0.88 7.28 -6.34
CA ARG A 173 -0.50 6.99 -7.72
C ARG A 173 -1.68 6.56 -8.61
N TRP A 174 -2.83 6.16 -8.03
CA TRP A 174 -4.02 5.74 -8.76
C TRP A 174 -4.70 6.88 -9.53
N THR A 175 -4.46 8.13 -9.17
CA THR A 175 -4.90 9.29 -9.97
C THR A 175 -4.37 9.24 -11.41
N LYS A 176 -3.25 8.54 -11.65
CA LYS A 176 -2.68 8.29 -12.98
C LYS A 176 -3.61 7.41 -13.84
N TYR A 177 -4.33 6.47 -13.25
CA TYR A 177 -5.20 5.55 -13.97
C TYR A 177 -6.59 6.12 -14.23
N HIS A 178 -7.11 6.87 -13.28
CA HIS A 178 -8.52 7.30 -13.32
C HIS A 178 -8.71 8.71 -13.85
N SER A 179 -7.68 9.57 -13.80
CA SER A 179 -7.66 10.94 -14.35
C SER A 179 -8.89 11.80 -13.97
N VAL A 180 -9.47 11.55 -12.77
CA VAL A 180 -10.67 12.26 -12.28
C VAL A 180 -10.36 13.52 -11.48
N VAL A 181 -9.10 13.69 -11.07
CA VAL A 181 -8.58 14.90 -10.41
C VAL A 181 -7.23 15.26 -11.00
N ASP A 182 -6.91 16.55 -11.02
CA ASP A 182 -5.56 17.04 -11.22
C ASP A 182 -4.91 17.27 -9.86
N ARG A 183 -3.79 16.61 -9.57
CA ARG A 183 -3.10 16.80 -8.29
C ARG A 183 -2.58 18.20 -8.08
N ARG A 184 -2.37 18.96 -9.15
CA ARG A 184 -1.98 20.40 -9.07
C ARG A 184 -3.03 21.27 -8.39
N ASP A 185 -4.28 20.81 -8.30
CA ASP A 185 -5.35 21.47 -7.55
C ASP A 185 -5.19 21.28 -6.02
N TYR A 186 -4.24 20.40 -5.60
CA TYR A 186 -3.96 20.02 -4.22
C TYR A 186 -2.46 20.19 -3.92
N PRO A 187 -1.96 21.43 -3.78
CA PRO A 187 -0.51 21.71 -3.80
C PRO A 187 0.27 21.04 -2.65
N ASN A 188 -0.32 20.86 -1.48
CA ASN A 188 0.36 20.17 -0.37
C ASN A 188 0.47 18.65 -0.67
N LEU A 189 -0.59 18.04 -1.20
CA LEU A 189 -0.54 16.62 -1.61
C LEU A 189 0.40 16.42 -2.79
N GLN A 190 0.44 17.34 -3.76
CA GLN A 190 1.40 17.29 -4.86
C GLN A 190 2.84 17.34 -4.33
N ARG A 191 3.13 18.27 -3.43
CA ARG A 191 4.44 18.38 -2.77
C ARG A 191 4.84 17.09 -2.04
N LEU A 192 3.92 16.52 -1.24
CA LEU A 192 4.16 15.26 -0.53
C LEU A 192 4.38 14.10 -1.52
N PHE A 193 3.57 14.04 -2.58
CA PHE A 193 3.70 13.04 -3.62
C PHE A 193 5.07 13.10 -4.29
N ASP A 194 5.51 14.29 -4.72
CA ASP A 194 6.81 14.49 -5.37
C ASP A 194 7.98 14.14 -4.42
N GLN A 195 7.84 14.48 -3.15
CA GLN A 195 8.81 14.13 -2.11
C GLN A 195 8.92 12.59 -1.94
N LEU A 196 7.80 11.89 -1.97
CA LEU A 196 7.74 10.43 -1.88
C LEU A 196 8.27 9.75 -3.15
N GLU A 197 7.92 10.26 -4.34
CA GLU A 197 8.44 9.72 -5.61
C GLU A 197 9.97 9.84 -5.71
N ALA A 198 10.58 10.81 -5.03
CA ALA A 198 12.02 10.96 -4.94
C ALA A 198 12.69 10.01 -3.90
N ASP A 199 11.90 9.30 -3.08
CA ASP A 199 12.43 8.38 -2.07
C ASP A 199 12.96 7.09 -2.70
N PRO A 200 14.16 6.62 -2.32
CA PRO A 200 14.74 5.37 -2.84
C PRO A 200 13.84 4.14 -2.68
N ALA A 201 13.08 4.03 -1.57
CA ALA A 201 12.18 2.91 -1.33
C ALA A 201 10.97 2.93 -2.30
N VAL A 202 10.48 4.11 -2.67
CA VAL A 202 9.42 4.27 -3.67
C VAL A 202 9.95 3.91 -5.05
N SER A 203 11.15 4.37 -5.41
CA SER A 203 11.83 4.00 -6.65
C SER A 203 12.06 2.49 -6.74
N PHE A 204 12.47 1.86 -5.63
CA PHE A 204 12.62 0.40 -5.52
C PHE A 204 11.28 -0.31 -5.77
N ALA A 205 10.20 0.11 -5.10
CA ALA A 205 8.87 -0.49 -5.26
C ALA A 205 8.36 -0.39 -6.71
N HIS A 206 8.57 0.74 -7.38
CA HIS A 206 8.27 0.87 -8.81
C HIS A 206 9.06 -0.10 -9.69
N ALA A 207 10.36 -0.26 -9.41
CA ALA A 207 11.22 -1.18 -10.17
C ALA A 207 10.80 -2.65 -9.96
N ILE A 208 10.44 -3.04 -8.73
CA ILE A 208 9.91 -4.37 -8.41
C ILE A 208 8.61 -4.65 -9.18
N GLU A 209 7.63 -3.74 -9.14
CA GLU A 209 6.38 -3.93 -9.90
C GLU A 209 6.62 -4.07 -11.41
N GLN A 210 7.61 -3.36 -11.94
CA GLN A 210 7.96 -3.35 -13.36
C GLN A 210 9.01 -4.41 -13.75
N GLN A 211 9.43 -5.26 -12.81
CA GLN A 211 10.48 -6.27 -13.00
C GLN A 211 11.77 -5.69 -13.61
N ARG A 212 12.11 -4.45 -13.19
CA ARG A 212 13.37 -3.80 -13.59
C ARG A 212 14.48 -4.07 -12.58
N PRO A 213 15.74 -4.18 -13.01
CA PRO A 213 16.87 -4.26 -12.10
C PRO A 213 16.86 -3.08 -11.13
N THR A 214 17.06 -3.37 -9.84
CA THR A 214 17.09 -2.36 -8.79
C THR A 214 17.91 -2.84 -7.60
N THR A 215 18.33 -1.89 -6.76
CA THR A 215 19.03 -2.16 -5.51
C THR A 215 18.16 -1.68 -4.36
N SER A 216 17.92 -2.56 -3.38
CA SER A 216 17.21 -2.21 -2.15
C SER A 216 18.07 -1.29 -1.29
N ALA A 217 17.45 -0.26 -0.72
CA ALA A 217 18.04 0.53 0.36
C ALA A 217 17.74 -0.08 1.75
N GLY A 218 16.79 -1.02 1.80
CA GLY A 218 16.42 -1.81 2.97
C GLY A 218 17.20 -3.12 3.06
N ARG A 219 16.51 -4.18 3.45
CA ARG A 219 17.11 -5.54 3.58
C ARG A 219 16.30 -6.57 2.79
N PHE A 220 15.99 -6.26 1.54
CA PHE A 220 15.33 -7.17 0.62
C PHE A 220 16.23 -8.38 0.30
N GLU A 221 15.72 -9.59 0.50
CA GLU A 221 16.44 -10.86 0.32
C GLU A 221 16.08 -11.58 -0.99
N GLY A 222 15.31 -10.94 -1.85
CA GLY A 222 14.93 -11.49 -3.16
C GLY A 222 13.46 -11.88 -3.24
N GLU A 223 13.05 -12.19 -4.47
CA GLU A 223 11.71 -12.72 -4.75
C GLU A 223 11.67 -14.24 -4.56
N ILE A 224 10.48 -14.74 -4.26
CA ILE A 224 10.17 -16.17 -4.11
C ILE A 224 8.87 -16.48 -4.84
N GLY A 225 8.79 -17.65 -5.50
CA GLY A 225 7.55 -18.07 -6.11
C GLY A 225 6.47 -18.47 -5.08
N ILE A 226 5.19 -18.31 -5.44
CA ILE A 226 4.05 -18.67 -4.57
C ILE A 226 4.17 -20.15 -4.09
N ALA A 227 4.42 -21.08 -5.01
CA ALA A 227 4.55 -22.50 -4.67
C ALA A 227 5.75 -22.79 -3.77
N GLU A 228 6.90 -22.16 -4.03
CA GLU A 228 8.11 -22.27 -3.21
C GLU A 228 7.87 -21.71 -1.80
N SER A 229 7.18 -20.57 -1.69
CA SER A 229 6.85 -19.97 -0.40
C SER A 229 5.97 -20.87 0.46
N LEU A 230 5.00 -21.56 -0.15
CA LEU A 230 4.16 -22.55 0.54
C LEU A 230 4.97 -23.75 1.04
N ALA A 231 5.91 -24.25 0.24
CA ALA A 231 6.79 -25.35 0.64
C ALA A 231 7.69 -24.94 1.82
N ALA A 232 8.29 -23.74 1.74
CA ALA A 232 9.13 -23.22 2.81
C ALA A 232 8.37 -23.02 4.15
N ARG A 233 7.10 -22.60 4.08
CA ARG A 233 6.24 -22.43 5.27
C ARG A 233 5.81 -23.75 5.93
N ARG A 234 5.67 -24.84 5.15
CA ARG A 234 5.35 -26.17 5.68
C ARG A 234 6.54 -26.85 6.37
N ALA A 235 7.74 -26.41 6.03
CA ALA A 235 8.99 -26.95 6.57
C ALA A 235 9.50 -26.20 7.82
N ALA A 236 8.93 -25.04 8.17
CA ALA A 236 9.31 -24.21 9.30
C ALA A 236 8.42 -24.44 10.52
#